data_3112b0ae9e82d19ae29f184a4576752a
#
_entry.id   3112b0ae9e82d19ae29f184a4576752a
#
_cell.length_a   1.000
_cell.length_b   1.000
_cell.length_c   1.000
_cell.angle_alpha   90.00
_cell.angle_beta   90.00
_cell.angle_gamma   90.00
#
_symmetry.space_group_name_H-M   'P 1'
#
loop_
_entity.id
_entity.type
_entity.pdbx_description
1 polymer ?
#
loop_
_entity_poly.entity_id
_entity_poly.type
_entity_poly.pdbx_seq_one_letter_code
_entity_poly.pdbx_strand_id
1 'polypeptide(L)'
;IYDKVLSAILFDEDNYVVGTSDGLALSVDSGYNWDVIRSWNEAVGHNISSSFNAYPNPLYKNSNPSVFYSNGITRFIFSNPNQQACSIDIYDFAMDHVIQLSNYSIIGSQSEIIWDGKSSSNIDVSNGAYFCRLNLNDMEFWTKVLVVN
;
A
#
# COMPACT_ATOMS: atom_id res chain seq x y z
N ILE A 1 9.95 -8.79 10.39
CA ILE A 1 9.15 -7.56 10.55
C ILE A 1 10.14 -6.48 10.97
N TYR A 2 10.40 -5.51 10.09
CA TYR A 2 11.29 -4.37 10.39
C TYR A 2 10.52 -3.17 10.95
N ASP A 3 9.20 -3.26 11.03
CA ASP A 3 8.33 -2.18 11.45
C ASP A 3 8.11 -2.16 12.96
N LYS A 4 7.84 -0.96 13.46
CA LYS A 4 7.58 -0.77 14.87
C LYS A 4 6.28 -1.48 15.28
N VAL A 5 6.38 -2.38 16.24
CA VAL A 5 5.21 -2.98 16.88
C VAL A 5 4.48 -1.92 17.70
N LEU A 6 3.20 -1.73 17.44
CA LEU A 6 2.33 -0.80 18.16
C LEU A 6 1.54 -1.53 19.26
N SER A 7 1.08 -2.74 18.96
CA SER A 7 0.38 -3.61 19.91
C SER A 7 0.48 -5.06 19.48
N ALA A 8 0.42 -5.99 20.42
CA ALA A 8 0.36 -7.41 20.14
C ALA A 8 -0.75 -8.04 20.97
N ILE A 9 -1.51 -8.91 20.37
CA ILE A 9 -2.58 -9.68 21.01
C ILE A 9 -2.36 -11.14 20.68
N LEU A 10 -2.30 -11.99 21.69
CA LEU A 10 -2.34 -13.43 21.56
C LEU A 10 -3.80 -13.88 21.66
N PHE A 11 -4.32 -14.60 20.66
CA PHE A 11 -5.69 -15.12 20.69
C PHE A 11 -5.79 -16.50 21.33
N ASP A 12 -4.81 -17.35 21.03
CA ASP A 12 -4.64 -18.69 21.60
C ASP A 12 -3.16 -19.10 21.51
N GLU A 13 -2.87 -20.38 21.78
CA GLU A 13 -1.48 -20.87 21.85
C GLU A 13 -0.68 -20.68 20.56
N ASP A 14 -1.33 -20.66 19.40
CA ASP A 14 -0.69 -20.65 18.09
C ASP A 14 -0.98 -19.40 17.25
N ASN A 15 -2.02 -18.62 17.59
CA ASN A 15 -2.49 -17.50 16.80
C ASN A 15 -2.09 -16.16 17.40
N TYR A 16 -1.27 -15.41 16.68
CA TYR A 16 -0.83 -14.07 17.05
C TYR A 16 -1.38 -13.02 16.11
N VAL A 17 -1.77 -11.88 16.67
CA VAL A 17 -2.11 -10.67 15.91
C VAL A 17 -1.26 -9.54 16.43
N VAL A 18 -0.54 -8.90 15.54
CA VAL A 18 0.37 -7.80 15.88
C VAL A 18 0.03 -6.58 15.04
N GLY A 19 -0.38 -5.50 15.71
CA GLY A 19 -0.48 -4.18 15.09
C GLY A 19 0.90 -3.59 14.89
N THR A 20 1.24 -3.22 13.68
CA THR A 20 2.51 -2.59 13.33
C THR A 20 2.29 -1.24 12.67
N SER A 21 3.34 -0.45 12.49
CA SER A 21 3.30 0.79 11.72
C SER A 21 2.98 0.57 10.23
N ASP A 22 3.06 -0.67 9.75
CA ASP A 22 2.84 -1.05 8.36
C ASP A 22 1.52 -1.84 8.14
N GLY A 23 0.75 -2.06 9.19
CA GLY A 23 -0.52 -2.79 9.11
C GLY A 23 -0.69 -3.82 10.23
N LEU A 24 -1.57 -4.78 10.00
CA LEU A 24 -1.86 -5.86 10.92
C LEU A 24 -1.15 -7.14 10.46
N ALA A 25 -0.27 -7.67 11.30
CA ALA A 25 0.39 -8.94 11.04
C ALA A 25 -0.33 -10.07 11.78
N LEU A 26 -0.62 -11.16 11.06
CA LEU A 26 -1.25 -12.37 11.58
C LEU A 26 -0.29 -13.54 11.47
N SER A 27 -0.22 -14.36 12.51
CA SER A 27 0.42 -15.66 12.48
C SER A 27 -0.54 -16.71 13.02
N VAL A 28 -0.55 -17.89 12.40
CA VAL A 28 -1.36 -19.05 12.83
C VAL A 28 -0.48 -20.25 13.16
N ASP A 29 0.81 -20.03 13.33
CA ASP A 29 1.82 -21.08 13.56
C ASP A 29 2.86 -20.63 14.61
N SER A 30 2.41 -20.07 15.72
CA SER A 30 3.25 -19.65 16.85
C SER A 30 4.33 -18.62 16.45
N GLY A 31 4.09 -17.81 15.41
CA GLY A 31 5.00 -16.74 14.99
C GLY A 31 6.09 -17.15 14.00
N TYR A 32 6.06 -18.37 13.46
CA TYR A 32 7.03 -18.82 12.45
C TYR A 32 6.81 -18.16 11.10
N ASN A 33 5.55 -18.03 10.68
CA ASN A 33 5.16 -17.33 9.46
C ASN A 33 4.18 -16.21 9.78
N TRP A 34 4.20 -15.14 8.95
CA TRP A 34 3.39 -13.96 9.16
C TRP A 34 2.75 -13.50 7.86
N ASP A 35 1.43 -13.31 7.91
CA ASP A 35 0.66 -12.63 6.87
C ASP A 35 0.44 -11.18 7.29
N VAL A 36 0.76 -10.21 6.41
CA VAL A 36 0.60 -8.79 6.71
C VAL A 36 -0.57 -8.21 5.93
N ILE A 37 -1.60 -7.79 6.65
CA ILE A 37 -2.79 -7.13 6.11
C ILE A 37 -2.56 -5.63 6.13
N ARG A 38 -2.47 -5.01 4.96
CA ARG A 38 -2.28 -3.57 4.78
C ARG A 38 -3.54 -2.83 4.33
N SER A 39 -4.61 -3.55 4.04
CA SER A 39 -5.89 -3.00 3.61
C SER A 39 -7.05 -3.75 4.24
N TRP A 40 -8.04 -3.02 4.74
CA TRP A 40 -9.22 -3.57 5.42
C TRP A 40 -10.40 -3.85 4.49
N ASN A 41 -10.28 -3.58 3.19
CA ASN A 41 -11.39 -3.75 2.25
C ASN A 41 -11.63 -5.18 1.80
N GLU A 42 -10.93 -6.16 2.32
CA GLU A 42 -11.16 -7.58 2.04
C GLU A 42 -12.22 -8.25 2.94
N ALA A 43 -12.71 -7.54 3.94
CA ALA A 43 -13.79 -8.09 4.76
C ALA A 43 -15.07 -8.12 3.94
N VAL A 44 -15.59 -9.33 3.77
CA VAL A 44 -16.94 -9.67 3.34
C VAL A 44 -17.14 -9.87 1.84
N GLY A 45 -16.82 -11.08 1.35
CA GLY A 45 -17.65 -11.77 0.35
C GLY A 45 -17.80 -11.14 -1.03
N HIS A 46 -17.04 -10.13 -1.37
CA HIS A 46 -17.01 -9.57 -2.71
C HIS A 46 -15.75 -10.02 -3.46
N ASN A 47 -15.93 -10.39 -4.72
CA ASN A 47 -14.87 -10.79 -5.63
C ASN A 47 -13.63 -9.90 -5.46
N ILE A 48 -12.55 -10.48 -4.98
CA ILE A 48 -11.23 -9.87 -4.71
C ILE A 48 -10.61 -9.23 -5.97
N SER A 49 -11.24 -9.38 -7.11
CA SER A 49 -10.74 -8.97 -8.42
C SER A 49 -10.73 -7.45 -8.67
N SER A 50 -11.13 -6.61 -7.73
CA SER A 50 -11.28 -5.17 -7.98
C SER A 50 -10.77 -4.23 -6.89
N SER A 51 -10.04 -4.69 -5.88
CA SER A 51 -9.51 -3.79 -4.86
C SER A 51 -8.16 -3.21 -5.29
N PHE A 52 -8.13 -1.92 -5.63
CA PHE A 52 -6.93 -1.14 -5.81
C PHE A 52 -6.90 -0.04 -4.76
N ASN A 53 -6.01 -0.19 -3.79
CA ASN A 53 -5.96 0.67 -2.61
C ASN A 53 -4.57 1.26 -2.41
N ALA A 54 -4.51 2.47 -1.84
CA ALA A 54 -3.29 3.15 -1.44
C ALA A 54 -3.23 3.27 0.08
N TYR A 55 -2.10 2.88 0.68
CA TYR A 55 -1.87 2.96 2.12
C TYR A 55 -0.38 3.20 2.44
N PRO A 56 -0.04 4.05 3.41
CA PRO A 56 -0.92 5.02 4.07
C PRO A 56 -1.42 6.10 3.11
N ASN A 57 -2.60 6.60 3.38
CA ASN A 57 -3.19 7.72 2.69
C ASN A 57 -3.88 8.62 3.73
N PRO A 58 -3.40 9.82 4.02
CA PRO A 58 -2.39 10.59 3.26
C PRO A 58 -0.96 10.03 3.32
N LEU A 59 -0.19 10.31 2.26
CA LEU A 59 1.25 10.18 2.24
C LEU A 59 1.86 11.42 2.91
N TYR A 60 2.47 11.24 4.06
CA TYR A 60 3.22 12.30 4.73
C TYR A 60 4.71 12.21 4.37
N LYS A 61 5.27 13.23 3.74
CA LYS A 61 6.68 13.29 3.31
C LYS A 61 7.61 13.58 4.48
N ASN A 62 7.20 14.49 5.36
CA ASN A 62 7.96 14.85 6.54
C ASN A 62 7.48 13.99 7.72
N SER A 63 8.25 12.98 8.07
CA SER A 63 7.99 12.16 9.24
C SER A 63 8.14 12.97 10.51
N ASN A 64 7.06 13.57 11.00
CA ASN A 64 6.98 13.93 12.40
C ASN A 64 6.88 12.61 13.18
N PRO A 65 7.84 12.29 14.08
CA PRO A 65 7.81 11.05 14.85
C PRO A 65 6.57 10.88 15.72
N SER A 66 5.78 11.94 15.88
CA SER A 66 4.48 11.92 16.56
C SER A 66 3.31 11.50 15.66
N VAL A 67 3.51 11.40 14.34
CA VAL A 67 2.50 10.98 13.37
C VAL A 67 2.90 9.62 12.82
N PHE A 68 2.20 8.58 13.24
CA PHE A 68 2.52 7.17 12.99
C PHE A 68 2.33 6.68 11.54
N TYR A 69 2.25 7.55 10.52
CA TYR A 69 1.51 7.14 9.32
C TYR A 69 2.28 6.97 8.02
N SER A 70 3.46 7.49 7.84
CA SER A 70 4.24 7.07 6.67
C SER A 70 5.72 7.39 6.82
N ASN A 71 6.57 6.50 6.39
CA ASN A 71 7.99 6.74 6.24
C ASN A 71 8.30 7.49 4.93
N GLY A 72 7.43 8.43 4.52
CA GLY A 72 7.54 9.15 3.26
C GLY A 72 7.16 8.30 2.04
N ILE A 73 6.48 7.19 2.22
CA ILE A 73 6.02 6.31 1.14
C ILE A 73 4.53 5.99 1.26
N THR A 74 3.89 5.68 0.14
CA THR A 74 2.60 4.99 0.09
C THR A 74 2.74 3.70 -0.71
N ARG A 75 1.94 2.70 -0.37
CA ARG A 75 1.91 1.39 -1.00
C ARG A 75 0.60 1.23 -1.73
N PHE A 76 0.66 0.86 -2.97
CA PHE A 76 -0.50 0.48 -3.76
C PHE A 76 -0.64 -1.03 -3.71
N ILE A 77 -1.76 -1.52 -3.18
CA ILE A 77 -2.04 -2.93 -2.99
C ILE A 77 -3.17 -3.34 -3.90
N PHE A 78 -2.99 -4.44 -4.63
CA PHE A 78 -3.98 -4.96 -5.57
C PHE A 78 -3.82 -6.46 -5.78
N SER A 79 -4.89 -7.12 -6.23
CA SER A 79 -4.87 -8.53 -6.58
C SER A 79 -4.25 -8.74 -7.96
N ASN A 80 -3.22 -9.56 -8.05
CA ASN A 80 -2.57 -9.97 -9.30
C ASN A 80 -2.15 -11.46 -9.22
N PRO A 81 -3.11 -12.38 -9.08
CA PRO A 81 -2.83 -13.79 -8.81
C PRO A 81 -2.04 -14.48 -9.92
N ASN A 82 -2.14 -13.99 -11.14
CA ASN A 82 -1.44 -14.54 -12.29
C ASN A 82 -0.09 -13.86 -12.57
N GLN A 83 0.34 -12.94 -11.69
CA GLN A 83 1.61 -12.20 -11.80
C GLN A 83 1.79 -11.53 -13.17
N GLN A 84 0.72 -10.95 -13.68
CA GLN A 84 0.71 -10.28 -14.97
C GLN A 84 1.48 -8.95 -14.89
N ALA A 85 2.00 -8.51 -16.03
CA ALA A 85 2.62 -7.20 -16.13
C ALA A 85 1.62 -6.11 -15.75
N CYS A 86 2.07 -5.20 -14.89
CA CYS A 86 1.24 -4.11 -14.40
C CYS A 86 2.06 -2.83 -14.26
N SER A 87 1.38 -1.69 -14.30
CA SER A 87 1.97 -0.39 -14.02
C SER A 87 0.96 0.52 -13.34
N ILE A 88 1.47 1.49 -12.59
CA ILE A 88 0.66 2.56 -12.03
C ILE A 88 1.14 3.88 -12.61
N ASP A 89 0.25 4.58 -13.29
CA ASP A 89 0.45 5.95 -13.72
C ASP A 89 -0.12 6.91 -12.66
N ILE A 90 0.67 7.88 -12.25
CA ILE A 90 0.28 8.90 -11.28
C ILE A 90 0.15 10.24 -11.98
N TYR A 91 -0.97 10.91 -11.73
CA TYR A 91 -1.33 12.20 -12.28
C TYR A 91 -1.59 13.20 -11.16
N ASP A 92 -1.27 14.47 -11.39
CA ASP A 92 -1.67 15.54 -10.49
C ASP A 92 -3.15 15.94 -10.67
N PHE A 93 -3.57 16.99 -9.97
CA PHE A 93 -4.95 17.46 -10.04
C PHE A 93 -5.33 18.06 -11.41
N ALA A 94 -4.37 18.54 -12.19
CA ALA A 94 -4.58 19.00 -13.56
C ALA A 94 -4.58 17.87 -14.58
N MET A 95 -4.40 16.62 -14.13
CA MET A 95 -4.22 15.42 -14.95
C MET A 95 -2.90 15.40 -15.75
N ASP A 96 -1.91 16.19 -15.31
CA ASP A 96 -0.57 16.09 -15.86
C ASP A 96 0.13 14.84 -15.30
N HIS A 97 0.80 14.11 -16.19
CA HIS A 97 1.48 12.87 -15.83
C HIS A 97 2.73 13.14 -14.97
N VAL A 98 2.78 12.58 -13.78
CA VAL A 98 3.84 12.78 -12.77
C VAL A 98 4.91 11.71 -12.87
N ILE A 99 4.50 10.43 -12.84
CA ILE A 99 5.40 9.27 -12.88
C ILE A 99 4.63 8.00 -13.26
N GLN A 100 5.33 7.06 -13.90
CA GLN A 100 4.87 5.68 -14.05
C GLN A 100 5.72 4.74 -13.18
N LEU A 101 5.08 3.88 -12.41
CA LEU A 101 5.68 2.87 -11.57
C LEU A 101 5.36 1.47 -12.13
N SER A 102 6.37 0.61 -12.27
CA SER A 102 6.19 -0.74 -12.84
C SER A 102 6.86 -1.86 -12.03
N ASN A 103 7.67 -1.52 -11.02
CA ASN A 103 8.32 -2.51 -10.17
C ASN A 103 7.37 -2.92 -9.06
N TYR A 104 6.87 -4.16 -9.10
CA TYR A 104 6.00 -4.68 -8.06
C TYR A 104 6.67 -5.83 -7.29
N SER A 105 6.27 -6.00 -6.03
CA SER A 105 6.58 -7.15 -5.20
C SER A 105 5.32 -7.92 -4.87
N ILE A 106 5.48 -9.22 -4.59
CA ILE A 106 4.38 -10.10 -4.21
C ILE A 106 4.42 -10.24 -2.68
N ILE A 107 3.26 -10.03 -2.06
CA ILE A 107 3.08 -10.15 -0.61
C ILE A 107 1.84 -11.01 -0.35
N GLY A 108 2.07 -12.25 0.03
CA GLY A 108 0.98 -13.22 0.15
C GLY A 108 0.25 -13.42 -1.18
N SER A 109 -1.06 -13.21 -1.21
CA SER A 109 -1.90 -13.28 -2.42
C SER A 109 -2.01 -11.97 -3.19
N GLN A 110 -1.34 -10.90 -2.73
CA GLN A 110 -1.43 -9.55 -3.27
C GLN A 110 -0.14 -9.12 -3.93
N SER A 111 -0.23 -8.14 -4.82
CA SER A 111 0.91 -7.41 -5.36
C SER A 111 0.98 -6.01 -4.79
N GLU A 112 2.19 -5.51 -4.65
CA GLU A 112 2.47 -4.19 -4.11
C GLU A 112 3.36 -3.39 -5.04
N ILE A 113 3.03 -2.10 -5.23
CA ILE A 113 3.91 -1.09 -5.83
C ILE A 113 4.05 0.06 -4.84
N ILE A 114 5.28 0.55 -4.65
CA ILE A 114 5.59 1.61 -3.69
C ILE A 114 5.84 2.91 -4.45
N TRP A 115 5.28 4.01 -3.91
CA TRP A 115 5.57 5.38 -4.35
C TRP A 115 6.12 6.20 -3.19
N ASP A 116 7.23 6.89 -3.43
CA ASP A 116 7.91 7.73 -2.46
C ASP A 116 7.50 9.21 -2.55
N GLY A 117 6.44 9.55 -3.30
CA GLY A 117 5.97 10.92 -3.48
C GLY A 117 6.90 11.76 -4.34
N LYS A 118 7.64 11.14 -5.29
CA LYS A 118 8.48 11.85 -6.24
C LYS A 118 7.96 11.73 -7.66
N SER A 119 8.32 12.71 -8.47
CA SER A 119 8.09 12.72 -9.91
C SER A 119 9.14 11.87 -10.65
N SER A 120 8.95 11.69 -11.96
CA SER A 120 9.92 11.05 -12.86
C SER A 120 11.30 11.72 -12.87
N SER A 121 11.38 13.00 -12.50
CA SER A 121 12.62 13.75 -12.33
C SER A 121 13.26 13.61 -10.95
N ASN A 122 12.76 12.69 -10.10
CA ASN A 122 13.21 12.46 -8.72
C ASN A 122 13.06 13.71 -7.80
N ILE A 123 12.08 14.55 -8.08
CA ILE A 123 11.75 15.75 -7.30
C ILE A 123 10.49 15.46 -6.48
N ASP A 124 10.49 15.85 -5.21
CA ASP A 124 9.31 15.73 -4.36
C ASP A 124 8.12 16.49 -4.95
N VAL A 125 6.97 15.82 -5.00
CA VAL A 125 5.75 16.45 -5.49
C VAL A 125 5.16 17.39 -4.45
N SER A 126 4.38 18.38 -4.89
CA SER A 126 3.72 19.35 -4.02
C SER A 126 2.59 18.71 -3.20
N ASN A 127 2.17 19.40 -2.14
CA ASN A 127 0.93 19.04 -1.42
C ASN A 127 -0.25 19.02 -2.39
N GLY A 128 -1.07 18.00 -2.30
CA GLY A 128 -2.25 17.90 -3.15
C GLY A 128 -2.80 16.49 -3.29
N ALA A 129 -3.87 16.37 -4.06
CA ALA A 129 -4.46 15.10 -4.44
C ALA A 129 -3.86 14.61 -5.76
N TYR A 130 -3.46 13.35 -5.79
CA TYR A 130 -2.91 12.68 -6.96
C TYR A 130 -3.83 11.53 -7.35
N PHE A 131 -4.14 11.43 -8.64
CA PHE A 131 -4.91 10.34 -9.21
C PHE A 131 -3.97 9.24 -9.66
N CYS A 132 -4.25 8.00 -9.27
CA CYS A 132 -3.39 6.87 -9.51
C CYS A 132 -4.18 5.83 -10.31
N ARG A 133 -3.69 5.52 -11.51
CA ARG A 133 -4.29 4.54 -12.42
C ARG A 133 -3.43 3.28 -12.48
N LEU A 134 -3.97 2.18 -11.98
CA LEU A 134 -3.39 0.86 -12.19
C LEU A 134 -3.84 0.32 -13.55
N ASN A 135 -2.88 -0.05 -14.38
CA ASN A 135 -3.07 -0.81 -15.60
C ASN A 135 -2.68 -2.26 -15.33
N LEU A 136 -3.62 -3.17 -15.43
CA LEU A 136 -3.43 -4.60 -15.20
C LEU A 136 -4.18 -5.39 -16.27
N ASN A 137 -3.46 -5.98 -17.22
CA ASN A 137 -4.01 -6.87 -18.24
C ASN A 137 -5.29 -6.32 -18.91
N ASP A 138 -5.19 -5.19 -19.58
CA ASP A 138 -6.29 -4.49 -20.27
C ASP A 138 -7.42 -3.96 -19.36
N MET A 139 -7.25 -4.08 -18.03
CA MET A 139 -8.14 -3.47 -17.05
C MET A 139 -7.49 -2.25 -16.42
N GLU A 140 -8.30 -1.23 -16.16
CA GLU A 140 -7.88 -0.02 -15.48
C GLU A 140 -8.63 0.11 -14.15
N PHE A 141 -7.89 0.45 -13.10
CA PHE A 141 -8.44 0.74 -11.78
C PHE A 141 -7.91 2.08 -11.31
N TRP A 142 -8.74 2.84 -10.60
CA TRP A 142 -8.38 4.17 -10.13
C TRP A 142 -8.47 4.27 -8.62
N THR A 143 -7.49 4.93 -8.04
CA THR A 143 -7.50 5.40 -6.66
C THR A 143 -6.92 6.80 -6.59
N LYS A 144 -6.89 7.38 -5.39
CA LYS A 144 -6.28 8.70 -5.17
C LYS A 144 -5.40 8.67 -3.93
N VAL A 145 -4.34 9.45 -3.94
CA VAL A 145 -3.45 9.68 -2.80
C VAL A 145 -3.42 11.16 -2.48
N LEU A 146 -3.56 11.50 -1.21
CA LEU A 146 -3.30 12.85 -0.71
C LEU A 146 -1.85 12.91 -0.24
N VAL A 147 -1.08 13.86 -0.76
CA VAL A 147 0.30 14.13 -0.33
C VAL A 147 0.32 15.34 0.58
N VAL A 148 1.03 15.21 1.71
CA VAL A 148 1.23 16.26 2.71
C VAL A 148 2.73 16.33 3.05
N ASN A 149 3.34 17.49 2.82
CA ASN A 149 4.74 17.77 3.15
C ASN A 149 4.85 18.44 4.51
#